data_624198559f4904437db413ad92098568
#
_entry.id   624198559f4904437db413ad92098568
#
_cell.length_a   1.000
_cell.length_b   1.000
_cell.length_c   1.000
_cell.angle_alpha   90.00
_cell.angle_beta   90.00
_cell.angle_gamma   90.00
#
_symmetry.space_group_name_H-M   'P 1'
#
loop_
_entity.id
_entity.type
_entity.pdbx_description
1 polymer ?
#
loop_
_entity_poly.entity_id
_entity_poly.type
_entity_poly.pdbx_seq_one_letter_code
_entity_poly.pdbx_strand_id
1 'polypeptide(L)'
;MSSRREFIGATLGAGAAVAAASVVGPPTASGAVTHRPLDPVNPDILFGSTSSLWGGQHDIEWAIKRIAWLGLQGIEPYAQQIEKYRSDPRPLKKLFDEAGITLIDVSNGAQDQSTNFIDPDQIPKTIADHVAFARDFLQPFGATLWKCNMGARPGGGPSDEQLKRLANTLNEIGRQTIAMGIRLAPHPHIWGPMERESEVRRVMELTDPKYVWLTTDTGHLTLGGMDAVQIMSDYFPRIAEVHLKDTYAKYRGNTSTPTQEQHKVASVYHNLGGGGVDFPAVFKLLRDRHYKGWAVFDMDGPRTGDDGFDAIGGNMDLAVDDYLAHNVNYLRVMLGVKLPPLG
;
A
#
# COMPACT_ATOMS: atom_id res chain seq x y z
N MET A 1 -3.97 37.99 37.41
CA MET A 1 -4.93 37.85 38.50
C MET A 1 -6.27 38.34 38.04
N SER A 2 -7.29 37.56 38.11
CA SER A 2 -8.73 37.69 37.87
C SER A 2 -9.19 36.65 36.88
N SER A 3 -9.69 35.74 37.25
CA SER A 3 -10.65 34.86 37.96
C SER A 3 -11.74 34.44 36.96
N ARG A 4 -11.72 33.14 36.72
CA ARG A 4 -12.89 32.41 36.19
C ARG A 4 -14.02 32.51 37.20
N ARG A 5 -15.18 32.91 36.77
CA ARG A 5 -16.55 32.60 37.25
C ARG A 5 -17.50 33.71 36.85
N GLU A 6 -18.50 33.28 36.13
CA GLU A 6 -19.86 33.83 36.10
C GLU A 6 -20.44 33.78 34.69
N PHE A 7 -21.19 32.74 34.43
CA PHE A 7 -22.44 32.85 33.71
C PHE A 7 -23.26 31.55 33.93
N ILE A 8 -23.94 31.52 35.06
CA ILE A 8 -25.13 30.69 35.27
C ILE A 8 -26.20 31.61 35.82
N GLY A 9 -27.33 31.68 35.17
CA GLY A 9 -28.51 32.19 35.80
C GLY A 9 -29.54 32.82 34.85
N ALA A 10 -30.68 32.20 34.90
CA ALA A 10 -32.02 32.74 34.65
C ALA A 10 -32.47 32.78 33.17
N THR A 11 -33.63 32.30 32.77
CA THR A 11 -34.92 32.25 33.52
C THR A 11 -35.91 31.37 32.76
N LEU A 12 -36.74 30.69 33.51
CA LEU A 12 -37.94 29.98 33.14
C LEU A 12 -38.99 30.93 32.53
N GLY A 13 -39.58 30.58 31.41
CA GLY A 13 -40.78 31.15 30.88
C GLY A 13 -41.74 30.03 30.40
N ALA A 14 -42.80 29.82 31.17
CA ALA A 14 -43.81 28.83 30.88
C ALA A 14 -44.73 29.29 29.72
N GLY A 15 -44.95 28.38 28.78
CA GLY A 15 -45.98 28.51 27.75
C GLY A 15 -46.53 27.15 27.40
N ALA A 16 -47.63 26.77 28.01
CA ALA A 16 -48.35 25.55 27.72
C ALA A 16 -49.07 25.68 26.38
N ALA A 17 -48.71 24.85 25.41
CA ALA A 17 -49.54 24.58 24.23
C ALA A 17 -49.83 23.09 24.18
N VAL A 18 -51.05 22.72 24.42
CA VAL A 18 -51.58 21.37 24.25
C VAL A 18 -51.65 21.09 22.76
N ALA A 19 -50.77 20.24 22.28
CA ALA A 19 -50.86 19.67 20.93
C ALA A 19 -51.27 18.20 21.02
N ALA A 20 -52.31 17.88 20.30
CA ALA A 20 -52.93 16.58 20.21
C ALA A 20 -51.91 15.52 19.81
N ALA A 21 -51.81 14.48 20.62
CA ALA A 21 -51.04 13.29 20.30
C ALA A 21 -51.75 12.51 19.19
N SER A 22 -51.24 12.59 17.96
CA SER A 22 -51.52 11.59 16.94
C SER A 22 -50.76 10.32 17.33
N VAL A 23 -51.53 9.27 17.63
CA VAL A 23 -51.01 7.93 17.86
C VAL A 23 -50.41 7.45 16.54
N VAL A 24 -49.08 7.60 16.41
CA VAL A 24 -48.31 6.92 15.37
C VAL A 24 -48.20 5.48 15.84
N GLY A 25 -48.86 4.58 15.11
CA GLY A 25 -48.72 3.14 15.31
C GLY A 25 -47.24 2.72 15.21
N PRO A 26 -46.83 1.59 15.81
CA PRO A 26 -45.47 1.12 15.74
C PRO A 26 -45.07 1.02 14.26
N PRO A 27 -43.80 1.43 13.92
CA PRO A 27 -43.34 1.31 12.56
C PRO A 27 -43.43 -0.17 12.17
N THR A 28 -44.21 -0.42 11.13
CA THR A 28 -44.21 -1.72 10.46
C THR A 28 -42.76 -2.08 10.16
N ALA A 29 -42.34 -3.26 10.60
CA ALA A 29 -40.99 -3.79 10.43
C ALA A 29 -40.50 -3.48 9.02
N SER A 30 -39.67 -2.45 8.90
CA SER A 30 -38.85 -2.21 7.73
C SER A 30 -38.07 -3.48 7.50
N GLY A 31 -38.22 -4.07 6.32
CA GLY A 31 -37.62 -5.33 5.99
C GLY A 31 -36.16 -5.32 6.44
N ALA A 32 -35.79 -6.29 7.27
CA ALA A 32 -34.42 -6.49 7.68
C ALA A 32 -33.57 -6.48 6.41
N VAL A 33 -32.72 -5.48 6.26
CA VAL A 33 -31.68 -5.52 5.25
C VAL A 33 -30.84 -6.73 5.63
N THR A 34 -31.17 -7.86 5.01
CA THR A 34 -30.35 -9.05 5.13
C THR A 34 -29.03 -8.66 4.48
N HIS A 35 -28.07 -8.22 5.29
CA HIS A 35 -26.70 -8.16 4.87
C HIS A 35 -26.32 -9.57 4.44
N ARG A 36 -26.40 -9.79 3.13
CA ARG A 36 -25.86 -11.01 2.56
C ARG A 36 -24.38 -11.00 2.94
N PRO A 37 -23.88 -12.02 3.68
CA PRO A 37 -22.47 -12.09 3.98
C PRO A 37 -21.73 -11.96 2.66
N LEU A 38 -20.81 -10.99 2.58
CA LEU A 38 -19.94 -10.91 1.43
C LEU A 38 -19.25 -12.26 1.29
N ASP A 39 -19.29 -12.85 0.11
CA ASP A 39 -18.60 -14.10 -0.14
C ASP A 39 -17.16 -13.97 0.33
N PRO A 40 -16.59 -14.96 1.01
CA PRO A 40 -15.22 -14.87 1.49
C PRO A 40 -14.31 -14.58 0.31
N VAL A 41 -13.37 -13.64 0.52
CA VAL A 41 -12.30 -13.41 -0.45
C VAL A 41 -11.55 -14.71 -0.65
N ASN A 42 -11.04 -14.91 -1.86
CA ASN A 42 -10.24 -16.06 -2.24
C ASN A 42 -9.26 -16.44 -1.10
N PRO A 43 -9.29 -17.69 -0.60
CA PRO A 43 -8.42 -18.12 0.50
C PRO A 43 -6.91 -18.11 0.14
N ASP A 44 -6.58 -17.99 -1.14
CA ASP A 44 -5.21 -17.94 -1.62
C ASP A 44 -4.59 -16.52 -1.56
N ILE A 45 -5.34 -15.52 -1.09
CA ILE A 45 -4.80 -14.17 -0.87
C ILE A 45 -4.15 -14.13 0.51
N LEU A 46 -2.85 -13.80 0.50
CA LEU A 46 -2.07 -13.57 1.71
C LEU A 46 -1.99 -12.07 1.99
N PHE A 47 -2.03 -11.69 3.26
CA PHE A 47 -2.00 -10.29 3.67
C PHE A 47 -0.71 -9.96 4.40
N GLY A 48 -0.10 -8.84 4.01
CA GLY A 48 1.11 -8.33 4.61
C GLY A 48 1.10 -6.81 4.74
N SER A 49 2.22 -6.24 5.17
CA SER A 49 2.40 -4.80 5.22
C SER A 49 3.83 -4.43 4.84
N THR A 50 4.00 -3.26 4.21
CA THR A 50 5.31 -2.64 4.13
C THR A 50 5.75 -2.18 5.52
N SER A 51 7.05 -2.02 5.72
CA SER A 51 7.60 -1.50 6.96
C SER A 51 7.80 0.03 6.95
N SER A 52 7.37 0.71 5.90
CA SER A 52 7.44 2.17 5.77
C SER A 52 6.70 2.93 6.86
N LEU A 53 5.65 2.32 7.39
CA LEU A 53 4.78 2.87 8.40
C LEU A 53 5.51 3.35 9.65
N TRP A 54 6.54 2.62 10.08
CA TRP A 54 7.28 2.93 11.30
C TRP A 54 8.46 3.87 11.05
N GLY A 55 8.63 4.36 9.81
CA GLY A 55 9.47 5.50 9.45
C GLY A 55 10.93 5.45 9.89
N GLY A 56 11.50 4.28 10.12
CA GLY A 56 12.86 4.14 10.64
C GLY A 56 12.99 4.35 12.16
N GLN A 57 11.89 4.50 12.89
CA GLN A 57 11.90 4.59 14.35
C GLN A 57 12.15 3.23 15.01
N HIS A 58 11.84 2.15 14.30
CA HIS A 58 12.02 0.78 14.77
C HIS A 58 12.87 -0.04 13.82
N ASP A 59 13.59 -0.99 14.38
CA ASP A 59 14.34 -1.96 13.61
C ASP A 59 13.44 -3.06 13.01
N ILE A 60 14.02 -3.84 12.10
CA ILE A 60 13.28 -4.91 11.43
C ILE A 60 12.80 -5.99 12.42
N GLU A 61 13.52 -6.24 13.49
CA GLU A 61 13.17 -7.24 14.51
C GLU A 61 11.91 -6.85 15.27
N TRP A 62 11.75 -5.55 15.54
CA TRP A 62 10.52 -5.04 16.13
C TRP A 62 9.36 -5.14 15.12
N ALA A 63 9.58 -4.73 13.87
CA ALA A 63 8.56 -4.76 12.83
C ALA A 63 8.04 -6.21 12.57
N ILE A 64 8.93 -7.21 12.53
CA ILE A 64 8.57 -8.62 12.41
C ILE A 64 7.59 -9.04 13.51
N LYS A 65 7.90 -8.74 14.77
CA LYS A 65 7.05 -9.08 15.91
C LYS A 65 5.70 -8.36 15.85
N ARG A 66 5.72 -7.11 15.38
CA ARG A 66 4.51 -6.29 15.31
C ARG A 66 3.57 -6.78 14.22
N ILE A 67 4.09 -7.12 13.04
CA ILE A 67 3.31 -7.73 11.94
C ILE A 67 2.69 -9.05 12.38
N ALA A 68 3.45 -9.91 13.06
CA ALA A 68 2.94 -11.17 13.60
C ALA A 68 1.82 -10.93 14.63
N TRP A 69 2.00 -9.95 15.53
CA TRP A 69 0.98 -9.59 16.53
C TRP A 69 -0.31 -9.07 15.88
N LEU A 70 -0.20 -8.32 14.77
CA LEU A 70 -1.36 -7.84 14.00
C LEU A 70 -2.07 -8.95 13.22
N GLY A 71 -1.55 -10.18 13.23
CA GLY A 71 -2.12 -11.33 12.52
C GLY A 71 -1.91 -11.26 11.01
N LEU A 72 -0.99 -10.45 10.52
CA LEU A 72 -0.58 -10.42 9.13
C LEU A 72 0.45 -11.53 8.85
N GLN A 73 0.51 -11.97 7.60
CA GLN A 73 1.26 -13.17 7.22
C GLN A 73 2.65 -12.87 6.67
N GLY A 74 2.92 -11.60 6.33
CA GLY A 74 4.19 -11.21 5.74
C GLY A 74 4.52 -9.74 5.91
N ILE A 75 5.78 -9.41 5.63
CA ILE A 75 6.30 -8.04 5.66
C ILE A 75 7.17 -7.78 4.43
N GLU A 76 7.10 -6.58 3.91
CA GLU A 76 7.99 -5.99 2.91
C GLU A 76 8.83 -4.89 3.57
N PRO A 77 10.08 -5.17 3.97
CA PRO A 77 10.96 -4.16 4.54
C PRO A 77 11.59 -3.29 3.46
N TYR A 78 12.04 -2.10 3.87
CA TYR A 78 12.95 -1.30 3.07
C TYR A 78 14.38 -1.84 3.18
N ALA A 79 15.14 -1.73 2.09
CA ALA A 79 16.52 -2.22 2.04
C ALA A 79 17.40 -1.66 3.16
N GLN A 80 17.19 -0.40 3.57
CA GLN A 80 17.92 0.22 4.68
C GLN A 80 17.67 -0.46 6.04
N GLN A 81 16.49 -1.02 6.26
CA GLN A 81 16.15 -1.68 7.52
C GLN A 81 16.82 -3.04 7.69
N ILE A 82 17.20 -3.65 6.56
CA ILE A 82 17.84 -4.97 6.55
C ILE A 82 19.37 -4.89 6.29
N GLU A 83 19.93 -3.69 6.23
CA GLU A 83 21.33 -3.46 5.82
C GLU A 83 22.32 -4.28 6.65
N LYS A 84 22.11 -4.40 7.97
CA LYS A 84 22.99 -5.21 8.85
C LYS A 84 22.98 -6.71 8.55
N TYR A 85 21.98 -7.18 7.81
CA TYR A 85 21.83 -8.59 7.39
C TYR A 85 22.21 -8.84 5.93
N ARG A 86 22.63 -7.79 5.22
CA ARG A 86 22.82 -7.85 3.78
C ARG A 86 23.95 -8.82 3.36
N SER A 87 25.00 -8.88 4.16
CA SER A 87 26.13 -9.82 3.91
C SER A 87 25.85 -11.25 4.38
N ASP A 88 24.91 -11.43 5.32
CA ASP A 88 24.47 -12.74 5.80
C ASP A 88 22.99 -12.69 6.17
N PRO A 89 22.08 -13.13 5.29
CA PRO A 89 20.65 -13.10 5.54
C PRO A 89 20.15 -14.18 6.52
N ARG A 90 20.95 -15.17 6.87
CA ARG A 90 20.54 -16.31 7.70
C ARG A 90 20.00 -15.93 9.09
N PRO A 91 20.62 -14.98 9.84
CA PRO A 91 20.08 -14.56 11.13
C PRO A 91 18.70 -13.90 11.00
N LEU A 92 18.51 -13.09 9.96
CA LEU A 92 17.20 -12.46 9.69
C LEU A 92 16.16 -13.51 9.31
N LYS A 93 16.52 -14.45 8.43
CA LYS A 93 15.61 -15.53 8.05
C LYS A 93 15.15 -16.33 9.27
N LYS A 94 16.03 -16.60 10.22
CA LYS A 94 15.66 -17.27 11.47
C LYS A 94 14.61 -16.49 12.26
N LEU A 95 14.71 -15.16 12.32
CA LEU A 95 13.71 -14.32 13.00
C LEU A 95 12.35 -14.40 12.32
N PHE A 96 12.31 -14.43 10.99
CA PHE A 96 11.07 -14.64 10.23
C PHE A 96 10.46 -16.01 10.50
N ASP A 97 11.26 -17.06 10.46
CA ASP A 97 10.82 -18.43 10.72
C ASP A 97 10.27 -18.58 12.15
N GLU A 98 10.94 -17.99 13.16
CA GLU A 98 10.49 -18.00 14.57
C GLU A 98 9.21 -17.21 14.78
N ALA A 99 9.00 -16.12 14.07
CA ALA A 99 7.78 -15.32 14.12
C ALA A 99 6.62 -15.93 13.30
N GLY A 100 6.90 -16.91 12.45
CA GLY A 100 5.90 -17.54 11.59
C GLY A 100 5.36 -16.62 10.50
N ILE A 101 6.15 -15.61 10.07
CA ILE A 101 5.79 -14.70 8.98
C ILE A 101 6.74 -14.84 7.79
N THR A 102 6.33 -14.36 6.64
CA THR A 102 7.08 -14.44 5.39
C THR A 102 7.72 -13.10 5.04
N LEU A 103 8.97 -13.12 4.58
CA LEU A 103 9.53 -12.02 3.81
C LEU A 103 8.82 -12.04 2.44
N ILE A 104 8.03 -11.02 2.15
CA ILE A 104 7.34 -10.89 0.87
C ILE A 104 8.37 -10.60 -0.21
N ASP A 105 9.02 -9.48 -0.06
CA ASP A 105 10.19 -9.04 -0.80
C ASP A 105 10.93 -7.95 -0.01
N VAL A 106 11.82 -7.19 -0.66
CA VAL A 106 12.52 -6.05 -0.07
C VAL A 106 12.42 -4.87 -1.02
N SER A 107 11.81 -3.78 -0.57
CA SER A 107 11.78 -2.55 -1.36
C SER A 107 13.20 -2.10 -1.69
N ASN A 108 13.51 -1.97 -2.99
CA ASN A 108 14.86 -1.62 -3.45
C ASN A 108 15.28 -0.20 -3.03
N GLY A 109 16.55 0.14 -3.17
CA GLY A 109 17.12 1.44 -2.81
C GLY A 109 18.03 1.38 -1.58
N ALA A 110 18.79 0.29 -1.42
CA ALA A 110 19.91 0.24 -0.47
C ALA A 110 20.89 1.38 -0.75
N GLN A 111 21.68 1.76 0.26
CA GLN A 111 22.54 2.95 0.21
C GLN A 111 23.48 3.01 -1.01
N ASP A 112 23.98 1.86 -1.46
CA ASP A 112 24.89 1.72 -2.59
C ASP A 112 24.23 1.23 -3.87
N GLN A 113 22.91 0.98 -3.84
CA GLN A 113 22.13 0.49 -4.96
C GLN A 113 21.62 1.64 -5.84
N SER A 114 21.98 1.64 -7.11
CA SER A 114 21.43 2.57 -8.08
C SER A 114 19.97 2.20 -8.38
N THR A 115 19.08 3.19 -8.28
CA THR A 115 17.66 3.07 -8.67
C THR A 115 17.32 3.86 -9.93
N ASN A 116 18.31 4.24 -10.72
CA ASN A 116 18.10 4.99 -11.95
C ASN A 116 18.01 4.04 -13.17
N PHE A 117 16.79 3.79 -13.61
CA PHE A 117 16.49 2.84 -14.70
C PHE A 117 16.45 3.49 -16.09
N ILE A 118 16.60 4.81 -16.18
CA ILE A 118 16.37 5.56 -17.43
C ILE A 118 17.59 6.29 -17.94
N ASP A 119 18.57 6.55 -17.09
CA ASP A 119 19.83 7.23 -17.44
C ASP A 119 20.82 6.20 -18.00
N PRO A 120 21.25 6.34 -19.27
CA PRO A 120 22.14 5.39 -19.91
C PRO A 120 23.47 5.19 -19.17
N ASP A 121 23.96 6.20 -18.47
CA ASP A 121 25.21 6.13 -17.72
C ASP A 121 25.06 5.35 -16.40
N GLN A 122 23.85 5.27 -15.86
CA GLN A 122 23.53 4.58 -14.62
C GLN A 122 22.97 3.15 -14.82
N ILE A 123 22.40 2.86 -15.98
CA ILE A 123 21.74 1.57 -16.27
C ILE A 123 22.67 0.37 -16.01
N PRO A 124 23.95 0.37 -16.44
CA PRO A 124 24.83 -0.77 -16.17
C PRO A 124 25.00 -1.07 -14.68
N LYS A 125 25.16 0.00 -13.86
CA LYS A 125 25.23 -0.14 -12.40
C LYS A 125 23.90 -0.59 -11.82
N THR A 126 22.80 -0.01 -12.26
CA THR A 126 21.44 -0.40 -11.81
C THR A 126 21.19 -1.89 -12.02
N ILE A 127 21.51 -2.42 -13.20
CA ILE A 127 21.37 -3.86 -13.48
C ILE A 127 22.28 -4.69 -12.56
N ALA A 128 23.56 -4.33 -12.46
CA ALA A 128 24.52 -5.07 -11.66
C ALA A 128 24.13 -5.11 -10.17
N ASP A 129 23.74 -3.97 -9.60
CA ASP A 129 23.35 -3.86 -8.19
C ASP A 129 22.09 -4.70 -7.89
N HIS A 130 21.09 -4.64 -8.76
CA HIS A 130 19.85 -5.40 -8.57
C HIS A 130 20.09 -6.90 -8.69
N VAL A 131 20.84 -7.33 -9.68
CA VAL A 131 21.16 -8.76 -9.86
C VAL A 131 22.00 -9.29 -8.71
N ALA A 132 22.96 -8.50 -8.22
CA ALA A 132 23.76 -8.86 -7.06
C ALA A 132 22.91 -9.00 -5.80
N PHE A 133 22.00 -8.04 -5.54
CA PHE A 133 21.10 -8.10 -4.39
C PHE A 133 20.15 -9.31 -4.47
N ALA A 134 19.61 -9.58 -5.64
CA ALA A 134 18.75 -10.76 -5.85
C ALA A 134 19.51 -12.06 -5.55
N ARG A 135 20.74 -12.20 -6.06
CA ARG A 135 21.58 -13.39 -5.88
C ARG A 135 22.06 -13.55 -4.42
N ASP A 136 22.52 -12.46 -3.81
CA ASP A 136 23.25 -12.51 -2.54
C ASP A 136 22.33 -12.40 -1.32
N PHE A 137 21.13 -11.85 -1.49
CA PHE A 137 20.16 -11.69 -0.39
C PHE A 137 18.82 -12.40 -0.65
N LEU A 138 18.11 -12.02 -1.74
CA LEU A 138 16.74 -12.51 -1.95
C LEU A 138 16.68 -14.01 -2.20
N GLN A 139 17.56 -14.54 -3.06
CA GLN A 139 17.61 -15.97 -3.37
C GLN A 139 17.94 -16.84 -2.15
N PRO A 140 19.00 -16.55 -1.35
CA PRO A 140 19.28 -17.28 -0.11
C PRO A 140 18.17 -17.18 0.93
N PHE A 141 17.43 -16.07 0.95
CA PHE A 141 16.27 -15.90 1.82
C PHE A 141 15.09 -16.78 1.38
N GLY A 142 15.00 -17.10 0.10
CA GLY A 142 13.90 -17.86 -0.50
C GLY A 142 12.76 -16.97 -1.01
N ALA A 143 13.01 -15.68 -1.24
CA ALA A 143 12.05 -14.77 -1.86
C ALA A 143 11.74 -15.20 -3.30
N THR A 144 10.48 -15.12 -3.69
CA THR A 144 10.00 -15.50 -5.03
C THR A 144 9.47 -14.31 -5.83
N LEU A 145 9.45 -13.15 -5.22
CA LEU A 145 8.98 -11.89 -5.77
C LEU A 145 9.97 -10.78 -5.41
N TRP A 146 10.05 -9.78 -6.25
CA TRP A 146 10.76 -8.54 -5.95
C TRP A 146 10.06 -7.35 -6.60
N LYS A 147 9.44 -6.54 -5.76
CA LYS A 147 8.92 -5.24 -6.13
C LYS A 147 10.06 -4.24 -6.32
N CYS A 148 9.94 -3.39 -7.34
CA CYS A 148 11.02 -2.49 -7.75
C CYS A 148 10.48 -1.07 -7.99
N ASN A 149 11.04 -0.10 -7.26
CA ASN A 149 10.88 1.33 -7.54
C ASN A 149 11.92 1.75 -8.59
N MET A 150 11.50 2.53 -9.59
CA MET A 150 12.31 2.87 -10.76
C MET A 150 12.94 4.27 -10.70
N GLY A 151 13.05 4.84 -9.49
CA GLY A 151 13.65 6.15 -9.26
C GLY A 151 12.71 7.33 -9.47
N ALA A 152 13.29 8.52 -9.54
CA ALA A 152 12.55 9.78 -9.61
C ALA A 152 12.01 10.06 -11.02
N ARG A 153 10.86 10.74 -11.07
CA ARG A 153 10.26 11.23 -12.30
C ARG A 153 11.10 12.34 -12.92
N PRO A 154 11.45 12.26 -14.21
CA PRO A 154 12.06 13.40 -14.92
C PRO A 154 11.13 14.61 -14.95
N GLY A 155 11.71 15.81 -14.94
CA GLY A 155 10.94 17.04 -15.15
C GLY A 155 10.17 17.00 -16.46
N GLY A 156 8.86 17.27 -16.40
CA GLY A 156 7.99 17.16 -17.57
C GLY A 156 7.52 15.73 -17.93
N GLY A 157 7.94 14.72 -17.15
CA GLY A 157 7.67 13.32 -17.42
C GLY A 157 8.73 12.64 -18.31
N PRO A 158 8.76 11.31 -18.36
CA PRO A 158 9.71 10.58 -19.19
C PRO A 158 9.36 10.67 -20.66
N SER A 159 10.39 10.81 -21.52
CA SER A 159 10.23 10.66 -22.96
C SER A 159 10.02 9.19 -23.35
N ASP A 160 9.49 8.93 -24.57
CA ASP A 160 9.34 7.56 -25.07
C ASP A 160 10.67 6.80 -25.10
N GLU A 161 11.76 7.48 -25.39
CA GLU A 161 13.11 6.90 -25.35
C GLU A 161 13.55 6.51 -23.94
N GLN A 162 13.17 7.30 -22.93
CA GLN A 162 13.41 6.96 -21.53
C GLN A 162 12.53 5.77 -21.09
N LEU A 163 11.27 5.70 -21.54
CA LEU A 163 10.40 4.54 -21.29
C LEU A 163 10.92 3.25 -21.95
N LYS A 164 11.49 3.35 -23.15
CA LYS A 164 12.17 2.20 -23.79
C LYS A 164 13.39 1.74 -22.98
N ARG A 165 14.21 2.68 -22.51
CA ARG A 165 15.35 2.33 -21.65
C ARG A 165 14.89 1.68 -20.35
N LEU A 166 13.86 2.24 -19.71
CA LEU A 166 13.25 1.65 -18.52
C LEU A 166 12.82 0.20 -18.78
N ALA A 167 12.05 -0.03 -19.85
CA ALA A 167 11.56 -1.36 -20.18
C ALA A 167 12.72 -2.36 -20.49
N ASN A 168 13.75 -1.92 -21.19
CA ASN A 168 14.92 -2.75 -21.47
C ASN A 168 15.69 -3.10 -20.21
N THR A 169 15.85 -2.15 -19.30
CA THR A 169 16.50 -2.36 -17.98
C THR A 169 15.71 -3.37 -17.16
N LEU A 170 14.38 -3.22 -17.08
CA LEU A 170 13.49 -4.16 -16.40
C LEU A 170 13.56 -5.56 -17.02
N ASN A 171 13.53 -5.67 -18.35
CA ASN A 171 13.65 -6.95 -19.06
C ASN A 171 14.97 -7.66 -18.73
N GLU A 172 16.09 -6.92 -18.69
CA GLU A 172 17.40 -7.53 -18.40
C GLU A 172 17.50 -7.97 -16.95
N ILE A 173 17.09 -7.14 -15.98
CA ILE A 173 17.05 -7.54 -14.57
C ILE A 173 16.09 -8.73 -14.39
N GLY A 174 14.89 -8.65 -14.93
CA GLY A 174 13.89 -9.71 -14.82
C GLY A 174 14.34 -11.03 -15.44
N ARG A 175 15.02 -10.99 -16.57
CA ARG A 175 15.60 -12.18 -17.21
C ARG A 175 16.63 -12.86 -16.30
N GLN A 176 17.44 -12.10 -15.57
CA GLN A 176 18.42 -12.65 -14.65
C GLN A 176 17.78 -13.13 -13.34
N THR A 177 16.82 -12.37 -12.78
CA THR A 177 16.19 -12.73 -11.51
C THR A 177 15.25 -13.92 -11.62
N ILE A 178 14.55 -14.09 -12.76
CA ILE A 178 13.70 -15.27 -12.97
C ILE A 178 14.48 -16.56 -13.01
N ALA A 179 15.73 -16.53 -13.47
CA ALA A 179 16.64 -17.69 -13.42
C ALA A 179 17.00 -18.08 -11.98
N MET A 180 16.82 -17.19 -11.02
CA MET A 180 16.97 -17.41 -9.58
C MET A 180 15.63 -17.78 -8.90
N GLY A 181 14.53 -17.87 -9.66
CA GLY A 181 13.19 -18.13 -9.14
C GLY A 181 12.47 -16.87 -8.64
N ILE A 182 12.98 -15.67 -8.92
CA ILE A 182 12.47 -14.40 -8.42
C ILE A 182 11.80 -13.64 -9.56
N ARG A 183 10.51 -13.35 -9.41
CA ARG A 183 9.73 -12.51 -10.34
C ARG A 183 9.98 -11.04 -10.06
N LEU A 184 10.47 -10.29 -11.05
CA LEU A 184 10.62 -8.84 -10.95
C LEU A 184 9.29 -8.15 -11.28
N ALA A 185 8.87 -7.22 -10.44
CA ALA A 185 7.62 -6.49 -10.60
C ALA A 185 7.85 -4.98 -10.39
N PRO A 186 7.91 -4.17 -11.46
CA PRO A 186 7.92 -2.73 -11.31
C PRO A 186 6.67 -2.24 -10.60
N HIS A 187 6.84 -1.23 -9.76
CA HIS A 187 5.81 -0.60 -8.95
C HIS A 187 5.52 0.81 -9.50
N PRO A 188 4.43 1.01 -10.26
CA PRO A 188 3.98 2.33 -10.66
C PRO A 188 3.77 3.21 -9.43
N HIS A 189 4.52 4.30 -9.36
CA HIS A 189 4.53 5.20 -8.22
C HIS A 189 4.39 6.65 -8.69
N ILE A 190 3.55 7.45 -8.02
CA ILE A 190 3.55 8.90 -8.25
C ILE A 190 4.96 9.45 -7.98
N TRP A 191 5.34 10.47 -8.74
CA TRP A 191 6.69 11.05 -8.75
C TRP A 191 7.79 10.14 -9.31
N GLY A 192 7.39 9.00 -9.89
CA GLY A 192 8.27 8.07 -10.60
C GLY A 192 8.04 8.09 -12.13
N PRO A 193 8.83 7.34 -12.89
CA PRO A 193 8.72 7.31 -14.35
C PRO A 193 7.50 6.53 -14.89
N MET A 194 6.75 5.85 -14.03
CA MET A 194 5.49 5.18 -14.36
C MET A 194 4.31 5.80 -13.58
N GLU A 195 4.22 7.14 -13.55
CA GLU A 195 3.18 7.87 -12.82
C GLU A 195 1.84 7.90 -13.55
N ARG A 196 1.85 7.93 -14.89
CA ARG A 196 0.65 8.13 -15.71
C ARG A 196 0.26 6.86 -16.45
N GLU A 197 -1.03 6.75 -16.80
CA GLU A 197 -1.56 5.60 -17.52
C GLU A 197 -0.81 5.30 -18.81
N SER A 198 -0.52 6.32 -19.61
CA SER A 198 0.24 6.16 -20.86
C SER A 198 1.65 5.61 -20.63
N GLU A 199 2.28 5.97 -19.52
CA GLU A 199 3.62 5.49 -19.15
C GLU A 199 3.58 4.05 -18.68
N VAL A 200 2.62 3.72 -17.80
CA VAL A 200 2.39 2.34 -17.34
C VAL A 200 2.11 1.44 -18.55
N ARG A 201 1.16 1.81 -19.41
CA ARG A 201 0.82 1.01 -20.60
C ARG A 201 2.01 0.86 -21.54
N ARG A 202 2.76 1.94 -21.77
CA ARG A 202 3.92 1.90 -22.65
C ARG A 202 5.03 0.99 -22.13
N VAL A 203 5.36 1.06 -20.84
CA VAL A 203 6.37 0.16 -20.25
C VAL A 203 5.88 -1.29 -20.28
N MET A 204 4.62 -1.54 -19.94
CA MET A 204 4.07 -2.89 -19.95
C MET A 204 3.97 -3.50 -21.35
N GLU A 205 3.76 -2.69 -22.39
CA GLU A 205 3.84 -3.10 -23.80
C GLU A 205 5.25 -3.52 -24.21
N LEU A 206 6.26 -2.77 -23.76
CA LEU A 206 7.66 -2.96 -24.12
C LEU A 206 8.37 -4.06 -23.31
N THR A 207 7.78 -4.49 -22.18
CA THR A 207 8.35 -5.52 -21.33
C THR A 207 7.87 -6.92 -21.67
N ASP A 208 8.78 -7.90 -21.65
CA ASP A 208 8.45 -9.30 -21.87
C ASP A 208 7.70 -9.88 -20.64
N PRO A 209 6.47 -10.41 -20.80
CA PRO A 209 5.71 -11.00 -19.72
C PRO A 209 6.35 -12.25 -19.09
N LYS A 210 7.39 -12.81 -19.70
CA LYS A 210 8.18 -13.90 -19.10
C LYS A 210 9.15 -13.43 -18.04
N TYR A 211 9.51 -12.15 -18.05
CA TYR A 211 10.56 -11.59 -17.20
C TYR A 211 10.09 -10.50 -16.28
N VAL A 212 9.00 -9.80 -16.65
CA VAL A 212 8.52 -8.62 -15.91
C VAL A 212 7.05 -8.79 -15.60
N TRP A 213 6.72 -8.74 -14.33
CA TRP A 213 5.36 -8.72 -13.80
C TRP A 213 4.95 -7.28 -13.47
N LEU A 214 4.02 -7.08 -12.54
CA LEU A 214 3.53 -5.78 -12.11
C LEU A 214 3.13 -5.86 -10.64
N THR A 215 3.64 -4.97 -9.81
CA THR A 215 3.06 -4.65 -8.51
C THR A 215 2.08 -3.51 -8.71
N THR A 216 0.79 -3.76 -8.48
CA THR A 216 -0.24 -2.71 -8.59
C THR A 216 -0.46 -2.06 -7.24
N ASP A 217 -0.22 -0.74 -7.15
CA ASP A 217 -0.57 0.05 -5.98
C ASP A 217 -1.83 0.87 -6.27
N THR A 218 -2.90 0.57 -5.56
CA THR A 218 -4.22 1.15 -5.83
C THR A 218 -4.26 2.66 -5.60
N GLY A 219 -3.54 3.17 -4.60
CA GLY A 219 -3.45 4.60 -4.30
C GLY A 219 -2.60 5.36 -5.31
N HIS A 220 -1.43 4.81 -5.66
CA HIS A 220 -0.57 5.45 -6.65
C HIS A 220 -1.20 5.49 -8.04
N LEU A 221 -1.87 4.42 -8.46
CA LEU A 221 -2.63 4.42 -9.72
C LEU A 221 -3.71 5.51 -9.70
N THR A 222 -4.49 5.61 -8.61
CA THR A 222 -5.53 6.63 -8.46
C THR A 222 -4.96 8.04 -8.46
N LEU A 223 -3.89 8.30 -7.72
CA LEU A 223 -3.22 9.61 -7.66
C LEU A 223 -2.56 9.98 -9.00
N GLY A 224 -2.15 8.99 -9.78
CA GLY A 224 -1.69 9.16 -11.16
C GLY A 224 -2.81 9.43 -12.17
N GLY A 225 -4.07 9.48 -11.72
CA GLY A 225 -5.24 9.75 -12.58
C GLY A 225 -5.79 8.52 -13.29
N MET A 226 -5.37 7.33 -12.87
CA MET A 226 -5.80 6.04 -13.46
C MET A 226 -7.00 5.46 -12.70
N ASP A 227 -7.82 4.68 -13.39
CA ASP A 227 -8.73 3.74 -12.75
C ASP A 227 -7.95 2.48 -12.33
N ALA A 228 -7.73 2.34 -11.03
CA ALA A 228 -6.95 1.22 -10.49
C ALA A 228 -7.57 -0.15 -10.85
N VAL A 229 -8.90 -0.26 -10.83
CA VAL A 229 -9.60 -1.51 -11.17
C VAL A 229 -9.40 -1.86 -12.65
N GLN A 230 -9.46 -0.86 -13.53
CA GLN A 230 -9.26 -1.05 -14.95
C GLN A 230 -7.82 -1.49 -15.27
N ILE A 231 -6.81 -0.81 -14.69
CA ILE A 231 -5.41 -1.19 -14.86
C ILE A 231 -5.16 -2.61 -14.33
N MET A 232 -5.66 -2.94 -13.15
CA MET A 232 -5.56 -4.28 -12.59
C MET A 232 -6.25 -5.33 -13.47
N SER A 233 -7.39 -5.02 -14.06
CA SER A 233 -8.09 -5.92 -14.97
C SER A 233 -7.32 -6.18 -16.25
N ASP A 234 -6.75 -5.12 -16.85
CA ASP A 234 -6.03 -5.19 -18.12
C ASP A 234 -4.73 -6.01 -17.99
N TYR A 235 -4.04 -5.86 -16.85
CA TYR A 235 -2.77 -6.54 -16.59
C TYR A 235 -2.87 -7.71 -15.62
N PHE A 236 -4.07 -8.21 -15.35
CA PHE A 236 -4.32 -9.22 -14.33
C PHE A 236 -3.37 -10.43 -14.38
N PRO A 237 -3.08 -11.05 -15.55
CA PRO A 237 -2.15 -12.18 -15.64
C PRO A 237 -0.70 -11.84 -15.29
N ARG A 238 -0.37 -10.55 -15.23
CA ARG A 238 0.97 -10.04 -14.89
C ARG A 238 1.06 -9.50 -13.46
N ILE A 239 -0.05 -9.46 -12.70
CA ILE A 239 0.00 -8.98 -11.32
C ILE A 239 0.73 -10.01 -10.46
N ALA A 240 1.85 -9.61 -9.90
CA ALA A 240 2.60 -10.40 -8.94
C ALA A 240 2.22 -10.06 -7.50
N GLU A 241 1.81 -8.81 -7.26
CA GLU A 241 1.50 -8.25 -5.95
C GLU A 241 0.51 -7.11 -6.08
N VAL A 242 -0.30 -6.93 -5.04
CA VAL A 242 -1.25 -5.81 -4.93
C VAL A 242 -0.93 -5.02 -3.66
N HIS A 243 -0.54 -3.76 -3.82
CA HIS A 243 -0.45 -2.82 -2.72
C HIS A 243 -1.81 -2.18 -2.45
N LEU A 244 -2.28 -2.35 -1.23
CA LEU A 244 -3.53 -1.78 -0.73
C LEU A 244 -3.21 -0.42 -0.11
N LYS A 245 -3.40 0.62 -0.89
CA LYS A 245 -3.22 2.01 -0.50
C LYS A 245 -4.45 2.79 -0.92
N ASP A 246 -5.01 3.62 -0.05
CA ASP A 246 -6.12 4.49 -0.40
C ASP A 246 -5.70 5.96 -0.39
N THR A 247 -6.56 6.78 -0.89
CA THR A 247 -6.41 8.22 -0.96
C THR A 247 -7.77 8.88 -0.77
N TYR A 248 -7.81 10.20 -0.72
CA TYR A 248 -9.07 10.93 -0.55
C TYR A 248 -9.93 10.86 -1.82
N ALA A 249 -11.25 10.83 -1.63
CA ALA A 249 -12.24 10.78 -2.72
C ALA A 249 -12.04 11.89 -3.78
N LYS A 250 -11.51 13.05 -3.38
CA LYS A 250 -11.21 14.16 -4.29
C LYS A 250 -10.18 13.84 -5.39
N TYR A 251 -9.38 12.78 -5.20
CA TYR A 251 -8.38 12.38 -6.18
C TYR A 251 -8.91 11.36 -7.20
N ARG A 252 -10.07 10.78 -6.96
CA ARG A 252 -10.68 9.82 -7.90
C ARG A 252 -11.04 10.52 -9.22
N GLY A 253 -10.46 10.05 -10.31
CA GLY A 253 -10.64 10.63 -11.65
C GLY A 253 -9.97 12.00 -11.83
N ASN A 254 -9.14 12.44 -10.89
CA ASN A 254 -8.36 13.66 -11.03
C ASN A 254 -7.12 13.41 -11.89
N THR A 255 -6.92 14.22 -12.91
CA THR A 255 -5.77 14.14 -13.82
C THR A 255 -4.54 14.87 -13.30
N SER A 256 -4.66 15.58 -12.17
CA SER A 256 -3.56 16.34 -11.56
C SER A 256 -2.98 15.56 -10.37
N THR A 257 -1.80 14.99 -10.54
CA THR A 257 -1.07 14.36 -9.44
C THR A 257 -0.66 15.39 -8.40
N PRO A 258 -0.91 15.15 -7.10
CA PRO A 258 -0.41 16.02 -6.06
C PRO A 258 1.12 16.03 -6.05
N THR A 259 1.71 17.17 -5.69
CA THR A 259 3.16 17.31 -5.59
C THR A 259 3.70 16.74 -4.28
N GLN A 260 4.99 16.42 -4.24
CA GLN A 260 5.65 16.03 -2.99
C GLN A 260 5.55 17.12 -1.92
N GLU A 261 5.57 18.38 -2.30
CA GLU A 261 5.42 19.50 -1.37
C GLU A 261 4.02 19.54 -0.75
N GLN A 262 2.98 19.28 -1.54
CA GLN A 262 1.63 19.14 -1.01
C GLN A 262 1.52 17.97 -0.02
N HIS A 263 2.13 16.84 -0.36
CA HIS A 263 2.15 15.67 0.53
C HIS A 263 2.93 15.91 1.85
N LYS A 264 3.97 16.74 1.83
CA LYS A 264 4.70 17.13 3.05
C LYS A 264 3.86 18.01 3.99
N VAL A 265 2.93 18.77 3.44
CA VAL A 265 2.05 19.65 4.22
C VAL A 265 0.86 18.87 4.79
N ALA A 266 0.22 18.05 3.96
CA ALA A 266 -0.89 17.18 4.33
C ALA A 266 -0.79 15.89 3.52
N SER A 267 -0.98 14.75 4.17
CA SER A 267 -0.94 13.46 3.48
C SER A 267 -1.92 13.41 2.32
N VAL A 268 -1.48 12.84 1.22
CA VAL A 268 -2.36 12.54 0.08
C VAL A 268 -2.98 11.15 0.19
N TYR A 269 -2.53 10.37 1.17
CA TYR A 269 -3.04 9.03 1.47
C TYR A 269 -4.05 9.06 2.61
N HIS A 270 -4.91 8.09 2.62
CA HIS A 270 -5.96 7.92 3.61
C HIS A 270 -6.05 6.46 4.04
N ASN A 271 -6.66 6.20 5.17
CA ASN A 271 -7.08 4.86 5.56
C ASN A 271 -7.95 4.22 4.47
N LEU A 272 -7.93 2.90 4.36
CA LEU A 272 -8.81 2.18 3.45
C LEU A 272 -10.27 2.58 3.71
N GLY A 273 -10.99 2.91 2.65
CA GLY A 273 -12.34 3.48 2.73
C GLY A 273 -12.36 5.01 2.64
N GLY A 274 -11.23 5.68 2.40
CA GLY A 274 -11.15 7.13 2.13
C GLY A 274 -11.85 7.58 0.86
N GLY A 275 -12.17 6.63 -0.01
CA GLY A 275 -13.03 6.81 -1.18
C GLY A 275 -12.30 7.19 -2.47
N GLY A 276 -10.98 7.30 -2.45
CA GLY A 276 -10.20 7.46 -3.67
C GLY A 276 -10.22 6.18 -4.51
N VAL A 277 -10.08 5.05 -3.86
CA VAL A 277 -10.08 3.72 -4.48
C VAL A 277 -11.42 3.02 -4.26
N ASP A 278 -11.89 2.29 -5.28
CA ASP A 278 -13.05 1.41 -5.16
C ASP A 278 -12.65 0.02 -4.68
N PHE A 279 -12.36 -0.12 -3.38
CA PHE A 279 -11.96 -1.41 -2.80
C PHE A 279 -13.00 -2.52 -2.98
N PRO A 280 -14.32 -2.28 -2.87
CA PRO A 280 -15.30 -3.29 -3.25
C PRO A 280 -15.09 -3.85 -4.66
N ALA A 281 -14.82 -2.99 -5.64
CA ALA A 281 -14.53 -3.42 -7.01
C ALA A 281 -13.16 -4.10 -7.14
N VAL A 282 -12.13 -3.61 -6.45
CA VAL A 282 -10.80 -4.27 -6.40
C VAL A 282 -10.94 -5.70 -5.88
N PHE A 283 -11.57 -5.91 -4.72
CA PHE A 283 -11.71 -7.24 -4.15
C PHE A 283 -12.66 -8.12 -4.95
N LYS A 284 -13.68 -7.54 -5.60
CA LYS A 284 -14.49 -8.28 -6.56
C LYS A 284 -13.65 -8.81 -7.71
N LEU A 285 -12.78 -7.98 -8.29
CA LEU A 285 -11.88 -8.38 -9.37
C LEU A 285 -10.94 -9.51 -8.92
N LEU A 286 -10.29 -9.36 -7.76
CA LEU A 286 -9.37 -10.36 -7.21
C LEU A 286 -10.07 -11.71 -6.99
N ARG A 287 -11.30 -11.70 -6.47
CA ARG A 287 -12.11 -12.89 -6.27
C ARG A 287 -12.52 -13.53 -7.60
N ASP A 288 -13.11 -12.76 -8.50
CA ASP A 288 -13.67 -13.27 -9.75
C ASP A 288 -12.59 -13.84 -10.67
N ARG A 289 -11.37 -13.33 -10.58
CA ARG A 289 -10.21 -13.80 -11.34
C ARG A 289 -9.33 -14.80 -10.56
N HIS A 290 -9.76 -15.22 -9.36
CA HIS A 290 -9.04 -16.17 -8.51
C HIS A 290 -7.58 -15.78 -8.26
N TYR A 291 -7.37 -14.51 -7.89
CA TYR A 291 -6.03 -14.00 -7.56
C TYR A 291 -5.37 -14.85 -6.47
N LYS A 292 -4.11 -15.19 -6.69
CA LYS A 292 -3.26 -15.90 -5.73
C LYS A 292 -1.99 -15.11 -5.52
N GLY A 293 -1.77 -14.65 -4.31
CA GLY A 293 -0.59 -13.86 -4.01
C GLY A 293 -0.79 -12.89 -2.86
N TRP A 294 0.07 -11.90 -2.79
CA TRP A 294 0.11 -10.94 -1.72
C TRP A 294 -0.78 -9.72 -1.98
N ALA A 295 -1.52 -9.34 -0.95
CA ALA A 295 -2.18 -8.05 -0.82
C ALA A 295 -1.54 -7.34 0.39
N VAL A 296 -0.78 -6.29 0.13
CA VAL A 296 0.13 -5.66 1.09
C VAL A 296 -0.38 -4.27 1.44
N PHE A 297 -0.56 -3.99 2.72
CA PHE A 297 -0.79 -2.62 3.17
C PHE A 297 0.48 -1.81 2.91
N ASP A 298 0.40 -0.91 1.96
CA ASP A 298 1.47 0.04 1.67
C ASP A 298 1.01 1.44 2.07
N MET A 299 1.46 1.85 3.25
CA MET A 299 0.98 3.06 3.88
C MET A 299 2.17 3.91 4.27
N ASP A 300 2.16 5.15 3.87
CA ASP A 300 3.11 6.11 4.41
C ASP A 300 2.76 6.38 5.87
N GLY A 301 3.79 6.56 6.68
CA GLY A 301 3.62 6.88 8.09
C GLY A 301 2.75 8.13 8.30
N PRO A 302 2.13 8.26 9.47
CA PRO A 302 1.32 9.41 9.80
C PRO A 302 2.13 10.70 9.70
N ARG A 303 1.49 11.76 9.21
CA ARG A 303 2.08 13.08 9.05
C ARG A 303 1.28 14.10 9.82
N THR A 304 1.94 15.17 10.25
CA THR A 304 1.29 16.31 10.90
C THR A 304 0.17 16.85 10.01
N GLY A 305 -1.02 17.00 10.57
CA GLY A 305 -2.20 17.47 9.86
C GLY A 305 -3.01 16.37 9.16
N ASP A 306 -2.62 15.11 9.27
CA ASP A 306 -3.45 13.99 8.85
C ASP A 306 -4.61 13.76 9.82
N ASP A 307 -5.78 13.40 9.28
CA ASP A 307 -7.00 13.25 10.06
C ASP A 307 -6.82 12.27 11.24
N GLY A 308 -6.84 12.82 12.44
CA GLY A 308 -6.85 12.06 13.68
C GLY A 308 -5.49 11.66 14.24
N PHE A 309 -4.40 11.73 13.50
CA PHE A 309 -3.08 11.34 14.01
C PHE A 309 -2.51 12.33 15.03
N ASP A 310 -2.76 13.62 14.88
CA ASP A 310 -2.37 14.64 15.85
C ASP A 310 -3.08 14.48 17.20
N ALA A 311 -4.25 13.84 17.20
CA ALA A 311 -5.06 13.63 18.41
C ALA A 311 -4.45 12.59 19.38
N ILE A 312 -3.52 11.77 18.92
CA ILE A 312 -2.93 10.67 19.71
C ILE A 312 -1.68 11.12 20.49
N GLY A 313 -1.44 12.42 20.56
CA GLY A 313 -0.41 12.98 21.43
C GLY A 313 1.03 12.68 21.00
N GLY A 314 1.27 12.49 19.71
CA GLY A 314 2.61 12.28 19.15
C GLY A 314 3.21 10.90 19.41
N ASN A 315 2.42 9.93 19.88
CA ASN A 315 2.87 8.54 19.96
C ASN A 315 2.67 7.84 18.60
N MET A 316 3.74 7.81 17.83
CA MET A 316 3.73 7.24 16.49
C MET A 316 3.36 5.75 16.47
N ASP A 317 3.74 4.98 17.47
CA ASP A 317 3.45 3.54 17.52
C ASP A 317 1.95 3.30 17.67
N LEU A 318 1.29 4.03 18.56
CA LEU A 318 -0.16 3.94 18.72
C LEU A 318 -0.88 4.39 17.45
N ALA A 319 -0.43 5.48 16.82
CA ALA A 319 -1.02 5.97 15.59
C ALA A 319 -0.92 4.93 14.46
N VAL A 320 0.23 4.28 14.31
CA VAL A 320 0.43 3.25 13.29
C VAL A 320 -0.41 2.02 13.59
N ASP A 321 -0.50 1.58 14.85
CA ASP A 321 -1.31 0.44 15.24
C ASP A 321 -2.80 0.70 15.01
N ASP A 322 -3.30 1.88 15.37
CA ASP A 322 -4.68 2.28 15.11
C ASP A 322 -4.99 2.31 13.62
N TYR A 323 -4.06 2.80 12.84
CA TYR A 323 -4.15 2.86 11.40
C TYR A 323 -4.23 1.44 10.77
N LEU A 324 -3.33 0.56 11.18
CA LEU A 324 -3.35 -0.83 10.73
C LEU A 324 -4.60 -1.58 11.21
N ALA A 325 -5.00 -1.39 12.46
CA ALA A 325 -6.21 -1.99 13.01
C ALA A 325 -7.47 -1.50 12.26
N HIS A 326 -7.55 -0.21 11.93
CA HIS A 326 -8.62 0.34 11.11
C HIS A 326 -8.68 -0.35 9.75
N ASN A 327 -7.55 -0.46 9.04
CA ASN A 327 -7.49 -1.04 7.71
C ASN A 327 -7.80 -2.54 7.72
N VAL A 328 -7.29 -3.27 8.69
CA VAL A 328 -7.63 -4.68 8.90
C VAL A 328 -9.13 -4.84 9.18
N ASN A 329 -9.71 -4.00 10.03
CA ASN A 329 -11.14 -4.02 10.32
C ASN A 329 -11.98 -3.63 9.10
N TYR A 330 -11.55 -2.66 8.31
CA TYR A 330 -12.22 -2.31 7.06
C TYR A 330 -12.33 -3.52 6.14
N LEU A 331 -11.24 -4.27 5.94
CA LEU A 331 -11.27 -5.47 5.12
C LEU A 331 -12.20 -6.54 5.70
N ARG A 332 -12.18 -6.74 7.01
CA ARG A 332 -13.04 -7.74 7.68
C ARG A 332 -14.53 -7.39 7.60
N VAL A 333 -14.87 -6.17 7.97
CA VAL A 333 -16.27 -5.74 8.16
C VAL A 333 -16.89 -5.31 6.84
N MET A 334 -16.18 -4.52 6.05
CA MET A 334 -16.74 -3.92 4.85
C MET A 334 -16.64 -4.84 3.63
N LEU A 335 -15.62 -5.67 3.56
CA LEU A 335 -15.34 -6.52 2.40
C LEU A 335 -15.43 -8.02 2.71
N GLY A 336 -15.71 -8.41 3.96
CA GLY A 336 -15.84 -9.81 4.36
C GLY A 336 -14.55 -10.63 4.24
N VAL A 337 -13.40 -9.96 4.25
CA VAL A 337 -12.09 -10.60 4.15
C VAL A 337 -11.82 -11.41 5.43
N LYS A 338 -11.40 -12.65 5.28
CA LYS A 338 -10.95 -13.48 6.40
C LYS A 338 -9.47 -13.21 6.67
N LEU A 339 -9.20 -12.56 7.77
CA LEU A 339 -7.85 -12.39 8.30
C LEU A 339 -7.77 -13.13 9.64
N PRO A 340 -6.58 -13.56 10.07
CA PRO A 340 -6.38 -14.06 11.42
C PRO A 340 -6.87 -13.04 12.45
N PRO A 341 -7.33 -13.47 13.64
CA PRO A 341 -7.63 -12.55 14.73
C PRO A 341 -6.38 -11.75 15.09
N LEU A 342 -6.57 -10.50 15.53
CA LEU A 342 -5.48 -9.75 16.13
C LEU A 342 -5.02 -10.48 17.39
N GLY A 343 -3.70 -10.61 17.55
CA GLY A 343 -3.08 -11.31 18.67
C GLY A 343 -3.31 -10.64 20.04
#